data_dc83daa1aa533b8eac266b98d2c18b5f
#
_entry.id   dc83daa1aa533b8eac266b98d2c18b5f
#
_cell.length_a   1.000
_cell.length_b   1.000
_cell.length_c   1.000
_cell.angle_alpha   90.00
_cell.angle_beta   90.00
_cell.angle_gamma   90.00
#
_symmetry.space_group_name_H-M   'P 1'
#
loop_
_entity.id
_entity.type
_entity.pdbx_description
1 polymer ?
#
loop_
_entity_poly.entity_id
_entity_poly.type
_entity_poly.pdbx_seq_one_letter_code
_entity_poly.pdbx_strand_id
1 'polypeptide(L)'
;MDKYTFTTAQKIYLPFKRLIGILGSIIGIIVCLTFLWWWVFIINCFVTKGHPVFRQERYGKNEKVFKMVKFRSMKLDADPNLAPSEMNEDTQKSMETGFGKFLRITSIDETLQLFNILVGDMAFIGPRPGSAHNEEHLRECRKKYTPNAYMVRPGISGYAQIKMQRSHDPEFKAKWDSEYVKRLGFFFDIGVFGYTILKVFGAAKGR
;
A
#
# COMPACT_ATOMS: atom_id res chain seq x y z
N MET A 1 -21.15 0.37 -21.78
CA MET A 1 -20.02 -0.28 -21.05
C MET A 1 -20.61 -1.40 -20.21
N ASP A 2 -20.27 -2.64 -20.50
CA ASP A 2 -20.76 -3.78 -19.74
C ASP A 2 -20.30 -3.69 -18.28
N LYS A 3 -21.26 -3.79 -17.38
CA LYS A 3 -20.99 -3.70 -15.94
C LYS A 3 -20.36 -5.00 -15.48
N TYR A 4 -19.07 -4.97 -15.14
CA TYR A 4 -18.41 -6.17 -14.59
C TYR A 4 -19.13 -6.67 -13.33
N THR A 5 -19.44 -7.95 -13.31
CA THR A 5 -20.03 -8.61 -12.14
C THR A 5 -19.05 -9.66 -11.60
N PHE A 6 -18.81 -9.61 -10.30
CA PHE A 6 -17.99 -10.63 -9.63
C PHE A 6 -18.59 -12.03 -9.83
N THR A 7 -17.73 -13.01 -10.07
CA THR A 7 -18.13 -14.43 -10.09
C THR A 7 -18.66 -14.85 -8.71
N THR A 8 -19.41 -15.96 -8.66
CA THR A 8 -19.89 -16.51 -7.41
C THR A 8 -18.76 -16.81 -6.44
N ALA A 9 -17.64 -17.38 -6.93
CA ALA A 9 -16.46 -17.64 -6.10
C ALA A 9 -15.85 -16.35 -5.50
N GLN A 10 -15.77 -15.28 -6.30
CA GLN A 10 -15.28 -13.98 -5.83
C GLN A 10 -16.22 -13.35 -4.79
N LYS A 11 -17.54 -13.46 -4.98
CA LYS A 11 -18.53 -12.96 -4.03
C LYS A 11 -18.45 -13.69 -2.68
N ILE A 12 -18.20 -14.99 -2.68
CA ILE A 12 -17.97 -15.77 -1.46
C ILE A 12 -16.61 -15.41 -0.83
N TYR A 13 -15.58 -15.24 -1.64
CA TYR A 13 -14.24 -14.94 -1.14
C TYR A 13 -14.12 -13.55 -0.50
N LEU A 14 -14.77 -12.53 -1.02
CA LEU A 14 -14.66 -11.15 -0.52
C LEU A 14 -14.96 -10.98 0.99
N PRO A 15 -16.06 -11.53 1.57
CA PRO A 15 -16.29 -11.47 3.00
C PRO A 15 -15.27 -12.31 3.79
N PHE A 16 -14.84 -13.46 3.27
CA PHE A 16 -13.81 -14.30 3.88
C PHE A 16 -12.46 -13.57 3.93
N LYS A 17 -12.08 -12.94 2.82
CA LYS A 17 -10.90 -12.05 2.76
C LYS A 17 -10.98 -10.92 3.80
N ARG A 18 -12.16 -10.36 4.03
CA ARG A 18 -12.37 -9.33 5.05
C ARG A 18 -12.15 -9.89 6.46
N LEU A 19 -12.67 -11.07 6.75
CA LEU A 19 -12.47 -11.73 8.04
C LEU A 19 -10.97 -11.99 8.31
N ILE A 20 -10.26 -12.56 7.34
CA ILE A 20 -8.80 -12.74 7.41
C ILE A 20 -8.10 -11.39 7.66
N GLY A 21 -8.55 -10.34 6.98
CA GLY A 21 -8.03 -8.98 7.16
C GLY A 21 -8.18 -8.49 8.60
N ILE A 22 -9.35 -8.65 9.20
CA ILE A 22 -9.63 -8.26 10.59
C ILE A 22 -8.74 -9.05 11.56
N LEU A 23 -8.79 -10.39 11.48
CA LEU A 23 -8.05 -11.25 12.40
C LEU A 23 -6.53 -11.04 12.28
N GLY A 24 -6.02 -11.00 11.05
CA GLY A 24 -4.60 -10.77 10.79
C GLY A 24 -4.14 -9.38 11.23
N SER A 25 -4.96 -8.34 11.05
CA SER A 25 -4.60 -7.00 11.52
C SER A 25 -4.61 -6.89 13.05
N ILE A 26 -5.54 -7.53 13.75
CA ILE A 26 -5.54 -7.58 15.22
C ILE A 26 -4.26 -8.24 15.73
N ILE A 27 -3.93 -9.43 15.21
CA ILE A 27 -2.69 -10.14 15.59
C ILE A 27 -1.46 -9.28 15.27
N GLY A 28 -1.39 -8.72 14.06
CA GLY A 28 -0.29 -7.86 13.65
C GLY A 28 -0.14 -6.60 14.52
N ILE A 29 -1.24 -5.96 14.90
CA ILE A 29 -1.23 -4.79 15.80
C ILE A 29 -0.69 -5.20 17.17
N ILE A 30 -1.14 -6.31 17.76
CA ILE A 30 -0.65 -6.79 19.06
C ILE A 30 0.85 -7.05 19.00
N VAL A 31 1.33 -7.78 17.99
CA VAL A 31 2.76 -8.07 17.80
C VAL A 31 3.57 -6.79 17.61
N CYS A 32 3.11 -5.87 16.76
CA CYS A 32 3.82 -4.62 16.51
C CYS A 32 3.83 -3.69 17.73
N LEU A 33 2.74 -3.60 18.49
CA LEU A 33 2.68 -2.84 19.73
C LEU A 33 3.64 -3.39 20.77
N THR A 34 3.74 -4.71 20.90
CA THR A 34 4.60 -5.35 21.92
C THR A 34 6.08 -5.18 21.60
N PHE A 35 6.48 -5.38 20.32
CA PHE A 35 7.89 -5.55 19.98
C PHE A 35 8.49 -4.44 19.12
N LEU A 36 7.68 -3.62 18.44
CA LEU A 36 8.21 -2.78 17.37
C LEU A 36 7.82 -1.29 17.47
N TRP A 37 6.53 -0.96 17.57
CA TRP A 37 6.08 0.41 17.31
C TRP A 37 6.59 1.45 18.29
N TRP A 38 6.71 1.13 19.57
CA TRP A 38 7.16 2.09 20.56
C TRP A 38 8.64 2.48 20.38
N TRP A 39 9.51 1.51 19.98
CA TRP A 39 10.89 1.81 19.61
C TRP A 39 10.96 2.70 18.38
N VAL A 40 10.25 2.30 17.31
CA VAL A 40 10.19 3.07 16.07
C VAL A 40 9.63 4.46 16.33
N PHE A 41 8.59 4.58 17.16
CA PHE A 41 7.98 5.86 17.54
C PHE A 41 8.98 6.77 18.23
N ILE A 42 9.67 6.28 19.28
CA ILE A 42 10.64 7.04 20.06
C ILE A 42 11.78 7.51 19.15
N ILE A 43 12.44 6.58 18.42
CA ILE A 43 13.55 6.93 17.52
C ILE A 43 13.09 7.95 16.49
N ASN A 44 11.91 7.76 15.92
CA ASN A 44 11.40 8.63 14.86
C ASN A 44 11.07 10.05 15.37
N CYS A 45 10.63 10.20 16.61
CA CYS A 45 10.45 11.52 17.24
C CYS A 45 11.75 12.33 17.26
N PHE A 46 12.88 11.69 17.62
CA PHE A 46 14.18 12.34 17.65
C PHE A 46 14.74 12.64 16.25
N VAL A 47 14.57 11.70 15.32
CA VAL A 47 15.13 11.80 13.95
C VAL A 47 14.38 12.80 13.10
N THR A 48 13.06 12.83 13.17
CA THR A 48 12.23 13.73 12.36
C THR A 48 12.04 15.10 12.98
N LYS A 49 12.44 15.28 14.26
CA LYS A 49 12.20 16.51 15.05
C LYS A 49 10.74 16.99 15.01
N GLY A 50 9.79 16.06 14.91
CA GLY A 50 8.38 16.36 14.80
C GLY A 50 7.49 15.13 14.90
N HIS A 51 6.32 15.17 14.25
CA HIS A 51 5.38 14.05 14.30
C HIS A 51 5.93 12.78 13.64
N PRO A 52 6.09 11.68 14.39
CA PRO A 52 6.64 10.41 13.86
C PRO A 52 5.67 9.68 12.93
N VAL A 53 4.40 10.06 12.93
CA VAL A 53 3.35 9.47 12.11
C VAL A 53 3.00 10.41 10.96
N PHE A 54 2.90 9.84 9.76
CA PHE A 54 2.49 10.53 8.55
C PHE A 54 1.11 10.02 8.11
N ARG A 55 0.26 10.94 7.66
CA ARG A 55 -1.07 10.64 7.14
C ARG A 55 -1.21 11.26 5.76
N GLN A 56 -1.75 10.51 4.82
CA GLN A 56 -1.98 10.97 3.45
C GLN A 56 -3.32 10.47 2.93
N GLU A 57 -4.05 11.35 2.25
CA GLU A 57 -5.31 10.99 1.61
C GLU A 57 -5.08 10.14 0.37
N ARG A 58 -5.81 9.04 0.29
CA ARG A 58 -5.70 8.04 -0.78
C ARG A 58 -7.09 7.62 -1.26
N TYR A 59 -7.17 7.24 -2.54
CA TYR A 59 -8.39 6.64 -3.08
C TYR A 59 -8.49 5.16 -2.68
N GLY A 60 -9.61 4.81 -2.06
CA GLY A 60 -9.98 3.46 -1.66
C GLY A 60 -11.05 2.83 -2.56
N LYS A 61 -11.75 1.83 -2.01
CA LYS A 61 -12.87 1.18 -2.69
C LYS A 61 -13.97 2.19 -3.03
N ASN A 62 -14.55 2.06 -4.24
CA ASN A 62 -15.56 2.97 -4.80
C ASN A 62 -15.08 4.43 -4.85
N GLU A 63 -13.78 4.64 -5.02
CA GLU A 63 -13.12 5.96 -5.03
C GLU A 63 -13.30 6.76 -3.73
N LYS A 64 -13.74 6.13 -2.66
CA LYS A 64 -13.87 6.80 -1.36
C LYS A 64 -12.48 7.17 -0.85
N VAL A 65 -12.28 8.45 -0.54
CA VAL A 65 -11.03 8.94 0.04
C VAL A 65 -10.93 8.49 1.51
N PHE A 66 -9.75 7.99 1.90
CA PHE A 66 -9.42 7.63 3.26
C PHE A 66 -8.01 8.12 3.64
N LYS A 67 -7.74 8.24 4.93
CA LYS A 67 -6.42 8.63 5.44
C LYS A 67 -5.55 7.40 5.68
N MET A 68 -4.59 7.17 4.79
CA MET A 68 -3.57 6.14 4.95
C MET A 68 -2.56 6.59 6.00
N VAL A 69 -2.25 5.72 6.97
CA VAL A 69 -1.34 6.00 8.09
C VAL A 69 -0.04 5.24 7.91
N LYS A 70 1.10 5.89 8.12
CA LYS A 70 2.43 5.26 8.13
C LYS A 70 3.40 5.98 9.04
N PHE A 71 4.51 5.35 9.41
CA PHE A 71 5.61 6.08 10.05
C PHE A 71 6.24 7.05 9.07
N ARG A 72 6.63 8.21 9.57
CA ARG A 72 7.29 9.22 8.76
C ARG A 72 8.72 8.75 8.43
N SER A 73 9.04 8.69 7.15
CA SER A 73 10.37 8.32 6.64
C SER A 73 11.11 9.47 5.98
N MET A 74 10.43 10.60 5.77
CA MET A 74 10.97 11.81 5.16
C MET A 74 11.04 12.94 6.19
N LYS A 75 11.88 13.95 5.91
CA LYS A 75 11.99 15.16 6.71
C LYS A 75 10.66 15.92 6.72
N LEU A 76 10.49 16.85 7.69
CA LEU A 76 9.24 17.61 7.84
C LEU A 76 8.99 18.61 6.71
N ASP A 77 10.05 19.12 6.11
CA ASP A 77 10.05 20.06 4.99
C ASP A 77 9.74 19.40 3.63
N ALA A 78 9.70 18.07 3.59
CA ALA A 78 9.26 17.35 2.39
C ALA A 78 7.75 17.59 2.16
N ASP A 79 7.40 18.04 0.95
CA ASP A 79 5.99 18.24 0.59
C ASP A 79 5.22 16.90 0.69
N PRO A 80 4.21 16.81 1.57
CA PRO A 80 3.44 15.59 1.76
C PRO A 80 2.63 15.21 0.51
N ASN A 81 2.44 16.15 -0.39
CA ASN A 81 1.64 15.97 -1.61
C ASN A 81 2.47 15.56 -2.82
N LEU A 82 3.78 15.75 -2.82
CA LEU A 82 4.63 15.28 -3.92
C LEU A 82 4.60 13.75 -4.02
N ALA A 83 4.19 13.24 -5.18
CA ALA A 83 4.28 11.81 -5.44
C ALA A 83 5.77 11.41 -5.61
N PRO A 84 6.19 10.23 -5.13
CA PRO A 84 7.55 9.74 -5.37
C PRO A 84 7.93 9.66 -6.85
N SER A 85 6.94 9.55 -7.74
CA SER A 85 7.12 9.56 -9.20
C SER A 85 7.46 10.92 -9.78
N GLU A 86 7.21 12.00 -9.04
CA GLU A 86 7.50 13.39 -9.44
C GLU A 86 8.83 13.88 -8.87
N MET A 87 9.39 13.14 -7.92
CA MET A 87 10.71 13.40 -7.37
C MET A 87 11.77 12.66 -8.19
N ASN A 88 12.78 13.37 -8.66
CA ASN A 88 13.99 12.71 -9.14
C ASN A 88 14.68 11.99 -7.95
N GLU A 89 15.47 10.95 -8.25
CA GLU A 89 16.10 10.11 -7.22
C GLU A 89 16.94 10.91 -6.22
N ASP A 90 17.59 11.99 -6.66
CA ASP A 90 18.45 12.81 -5.81
C ASP A 90 17.62 13.66 -4.84
N THR A 91 16.53 14.25 -5.29
CA THR A 91 15.58 14.97 -4.43
C THR A 91 14.96 14.02 -3.40
N GLN A 92 14.56 12.84 -3.81
CA GLN A 92 14.00 11.83 -2.90
C GLN A 92 15.04 11.43 -1.84
N LYS A 93 16.29 11.17 -2.23
CA LYS A 93 17.38 10.81 -1.30
C LYS A 93 17.70 11.96 -0.33
N SER A 94 17.66 13.20 -0.78
CA SER A 94 17.93 14.38 0.06
C SER A 94 16.86 14.64 1.11
N MET A 95 15.61 14.23 0.83
CA MET A 95 14.46 14.37 1.71
C MET A 95 14.30 13.18 2.68
N GLU A 96 14.97 12.06 2.44
CA GLU A 96 14.94 10.92 3.36
C GLU A 96 15.80 11.15 4.60
N THR A 97 15.31 10.69 5.77
CA THR A 97 16.17 10.55 6.94
C THR A 97 16.90 9.21 6.87
N GLY A 98 18.09 9.10 7.48
CA GLY A 98 18.81 7.81 7.51
C GLY A 98 17.98 6.67 8.12
N PHE A 99 17.27 6.96 9.21
CA PHE A 99 16.33 6.01 9.83
C PHE A 99 15.11 5.76 8.94
N GLY A 100 14.60 6.78 8.26
CA GLY A 100 13.51 6.66 7.29
C GLY A 100 13.84 5.74 6.13
N LYS A 101 15.08 5.76 5.65
CA LYS A 101 15.57 4.83 4.64
C LYS A 101 15.53 3.38 5.14
N PHE A 102 15.97 3.14 6.38
CA PHE A 102 15.86 1.82 7.02
C PHE A 102 14.40 1.36 7.11
N LEU A 103 13.50 2.22 7.58
CA LEU A 103 12.06 1.91 7.68
C LEU A 103 11.46 1.52 6.33
N ARG A 104 11.82 2.20 5.23
CA ARG A 104 11.36 1.89 3.88
C ARG A 104 11.91 0.58 3.34
N ILE A 105 13.21 0.31 3.52
CA ILE A 105 13.84 -0.93 3.07
C ILE A 105 13.19 -2.14 3.75
N THR A 106 12.87 -2.00 5.04
CA THR A 106 12.23 -3.06 5.85
C THR A 106 10.71 -3.07 5.75
N SER A 107 10.11 -2.06 5.09
CA SER A 107 8.66 -1.84 5.04
C SER A 107 7.99 -1.67 6.43
N ILE A 108 8.78 -1.36 7.46
CA ILE A 108 8.29 -1.10 8.81
C ILE A 108 7.41 0.16 8.84
N ASP A 109 7.72 1.15 8.00
CA ASP A 109 6.91 2.37 7.89
C ASP A 109 5.45 2.10 7.52
N GLU A 110 5.17 1.03 6.79
CA GLU A 110 3.83 0.67 6.36
C GLU A 110 3.05 -0.17 7.39
N THR A 111 3.66 -0.61 8.49
CA THR A 111 2.99 -1.46 9.48
C THR A 111 1.81 -0.77 10.19
N LEU A 112 1.80 0.56 10.29
CA LEU A 112 0.65 1.31 10.81
C LEU A 112 -0.61 1.19 9.94
N GLN A 113 -0.47 0.77 8.66
CA GLN A 113 -1.62 0.51 7.79
C GLN A 113 -2.48 -0.69 8.27
N LEU A 114 -1.99 -1.47 9.22
CA LEU A 114 -2.81 -2.48 9.92
C LEU A 114 -4.07 -1.85 10.53
N PHE A 115 -4.02 -0.61 11.01
CA PHE A 115 -5.21 0.10 11.45
C PHE A 115 -6.18 0.39 10.28
N ASN A 116 -5.67 0.76 9.11
CA ASN A 116 -6.53 0.94 7.93
C ASN A 116 -7.17 -0.38 7.47
N ILE A 117 -6.47 -1.52 7.64
CA ILE A 117 -7.08 -2.83 7.39
C ILE A 117 -8.16 -3.11 8.42
N LEU A 118 -7.89 -2.88 9.71
CA LEU A 118 -8.82 -3.15 10.80
C LEU A 118 -10.13 -2.38 10.65
N VAL A 119 -10.07 -1.08 10.31
CA VAL A 119 -11.28 -0.27 10.11
C VAL A 119 -11.97 -0.53 8.77
N GLY A 120 -11.29 -1.15 7.80
CA GLY A 120 -11.86 -1.59 6.53
C GLY A 120 -11.59 -0.71 5.32
N ASP A 121 -10.71 0.26 5.44
CA ASP A 121 -10.26 1.08 4.31
C ASP A 121 -9.36 0.29 3.37
N MET A 122 -8.56 -0.65 3.91
CA MET A 122 -7.58 -1.45 3.19
C MET A 122 -7.75 -2.96 3.40
N ALA A 123 -6.97 -3.73 2.67
CA ALA A 123 -6.75 -5.16 2.82
C ALA A 123 -5.24 -5.45 2.81
N PHE A 124 -4.80 -6.67 3.19
CA PHE A 124 -3.40 -7.05 3.03
C PHE A 124 -2.98 -7.05 1.56
N ILE A 125 -3.82 -7.65 0.70
CA ILE A 125 -3.57 -7.77 -0.73
C ILE A 125 -4.65 -7.03 -1.51
N GLY A 126 -4.22 -6.21 -2.48
CA GLY A 126 -5.12 -5.42 -3.33
C GLY A 126 -4.35 -4.40 -4.17
N PRO A 127 -5.00 -3.68 -5.07
CA PRO A 127 -4.39 -2.57 -5.78
C PRO A 127 -3.80 -1.56 -4.81
N ARG A 128 -2.55 -1.09 -5.02
CA ARG A 128 -1.96 -0.08 -4.13
C ARG A 128 -2.74 1.23 -4.25
N PRO A 129 -3.15 1.87 -3.12
CA PRO A 129 -3.96 3.07 -3.19
C PRO A 129 -3.19 4.24 -3.79
N GLY A 130 -3.79 4.90 -4.78
CA GLY A 130 -3.26 6.12 -5.40
C GLY A 130 -3.45 7.35 -4.49
N SER A 131 -2.59 8.35 -4.63
CA SER A 131 -2.72 9.63 -3.92
C SER A 131 -3.99 10.37 -4.39
N ALA A 132 -4.70 11.00 -3.47
CA ALA A 132 -5.87 11.80 -3.81
C ALA A 132 -5.49 13.17 -4.40
N HIS A 133 -4.25 13.61 -4.20
CA HIS A 133 -3.80 14.94 -4.64
C HIS A 133 -3.00 14.92 -5.93
N ASN A 134 -2.19 13.88 -6.19
CA ASN A 134 -1.16 13.94 -7.24
C ASN A 134 -1.24 12.80 -8.26
N GLU A 135 -2.15 11.85 -8.11
CA GLU A 135 -2.25 10.70 -9.01
C GLU A 135 -3.59 10.68 -9.77
N GLU A 136 -4.10 11.86 -10.18
CA GLU A 136 -5.32 11.94 -10.98
C GLU A 136 -5.17 11.19 -12.30
N HIS A 137 -4.01 11.29 -12.95
CA HIS A 137 -3.74 10.54 -14.16
C HIS A 137 -3.83 9.01 -13.95
N LEU A 138 -3.28 8.48 -12.85
CA LEU A 138 -3.46 7.06 -12.50
C LEU A 138 -4.93 6.72 -12.26
N ARG A 139 -5.69 7.61 -11.64
CA ARG A 139 -7.12 7.43 -11.40
C ARG A 139 -7.89 7.32 -12.72
N GLU A 140 -7.60 8.20 -13.69
CA GLU A 140 -8.19 8.15 -15.01
C GLU A 140 -7.81 6.87 -15.76
N CYS A 141 -6.52 6.47 -15.74
CA CYS A 141 -6.08 5.23 -16.34
C CYS A 141 -6.82 4.02 -15.76
N ARG A 142 -7.01 3.96 -14.44
CA ARG A 142 -7.76 2.86 -13.79
C ARG A 142 -9.21 2.81 -14.22
N LYS A 143 -9.86 3.96 -14.47
CA LYS A 143 -11.26 4.02 -14.93
C LYS A 143 -11.47 3.49 -16.34
N LYS A 144 -10.43 3.47 -17.18
CA LYS A 144 -10.51 2.92 -18.53
C LYS A 144 -10.69 1.39 -18.53
N TYR A 145 -10.34 0.71 -17.45
CA TYR A 145 -10.40 -0.75 -17.34
C TYR A 145 -11.70 -1.23 -16.68
N THR A 146 -12.19 -2.39 -17.16
CA THR A 146 -13.32 -3.11 -16.55
C THR A 146 -12.91 -4.57 -16.38
N PRO A 147 -12.86 -5.10 -15.13
CA PRO A 147 -13.04 -4.41 -13.86
C PRO A 147 -11.92 -3.42 -13.54
N ASN A 148 -12.18 -2.39 -12.77
CA ASN A 148 -11.16 -1.45 -12.35
C ASN A 148 -10.72 -1.69 -10.89
N ALA A 149 -9.61 -1.05 -10.51
CA ALA A 149 -9.00 -1.18 -9.18
C ALA A 149 -9.94 -0.78 -8.02
N TYR A 150 -10.88 0.14 -8.25
CA TYR A 150 -11.77 0.69 -7.21
C TYR A 150 -12.93 -0.23 -6.84
N MET A 151 -13.10 -1.36 -7.54
CA MET A 151 -14.13 -2.35 -7.19
C MET A 151 -13.79 -3.13 -5.92
N VAL A 152 -12.53 -3.13 -5.50
CA VAL A 152 -12.04 -3.84 -4.30
C VAL A 152 -11.33 -2.88 -3.34
N ARG A 153 -11.10 -3.30 -2.09
CA ARG A 153 -10.27 -2.54 -1.16
C ARG A 153 -8.82 -2.50 -1.63
N PRO A 154 -8.13 -1.36 -1.52
CA PRO A 154 -6.70 -1.29 -1.80
C PRO A 154 -5.91 -2.15 -0.82
N GLY A 155 -4.72 -2.58 -1.24
CA GLY A 155 -3.83 -3.43 -0.44
C GLY A 155 -2.55 -2.73 -0.01
N ILE A 156 -1.91 -3.27 1.05
CA ILE A 156 -0.52 -2.96 1.38
C ILE A 156 0.37 -3.51 0.27
N SER A 157 0.12 -4.74 -0.15
CA SER A 157 0.78 -5.37 -1.29
C SER A 157 -0.19 -5.59 -2.44
N GLY A 158 0.30 -5.39 -3.67
CA GLY A 158 -0.51 -5.50 -4.87
C GLY A 158 0.18 -6.23 -6.02
N TYR A 159 -0.61 -6.83 -6.88
CA TYR A 159 -0.11 -7.57 -8.03
C TYR A 159 0.65 -6.68 -9.02
N ALA A 160 0.21 -5.45 -9.23
CA ALA A 160 0.95 -4.47 -10.03
C ALA A 160 2.37 -4.23 -9.47
N GLN A 161 2.53 -4.11 -8.14
CA GLN A 161 3.84 -3.91 -7.50
C GLN A 161 4.80 -5.08 -7.72
N ILE A 162 4.28 -6.30 -7.85
CA ILE A 162 5.08 -7.50 -8.16
C ILE A 162 5.55 -7.46 -9.62
N LYS A 163 4.67 -7.08 -10.53
CA LYS A 163 4.95 -7.04 -11.97
C LYS A 163 5.82 -5.86 -12.39
N MET A 164 5.74 -4.75 -11.65
CA MET A 164 6.54 -3.55 -11.90
C MET A 164 7.93 -3.69 -11.30
N GLN A 165 8.92 -3.92 -12.14
CA GLN A 165 10.31 -3.95 -11.66
C GLN A 165 10.90 -2.56 -11.43
N ARG A 166 10.54 -1.53 -12.22
CA ARG A 166 11.01 -0.13 -12.07
C ARG A 166 10.13 0.91 -12.79
N SER A 167 9.00 0.54 -13.35
CA SER A 167 8.17 1.48 -14.12
C SER A 167 7.20 2.24 -13.21
N HIS A 168 7.18 3.57 -13.34
CA HIS A 168 6.16 4.43 -12.73
C HIS A 168 4.97 4.66 -13.66
N ASP A 169 4.88 3.95 -14.79
CA ASP A 169 3.84 4.11 -15.80
C ASP A 169 2.43 3.84 -15.22
N PRO A 170 1.56 4.84 -15.19
CA PRO A 170 0.19 4.73 -14.69
C PRO A 170 -0.68 3.73 -15.47
N GLU A 171 -0.49 3.64 -16.80
CA GLU A 171 -1.26 2.71 -17.66
C GLU A 171 -0.87 1.26 -17.34
N PHE A 172 0.43 0.98 -17.22
CA PHE A 172 0.90 -0.33 -16.82
C PHE A 172 0.36 -0.74 -15.44
N LYS A 173 0.38 0.18 -14.48
CA LYS A 173 -0.15 -0.04 -13.13
C LYS A 173 -1.66 -0.32 -13.15
N ALA A 174 -2.42 0.49 -13.89
CA ALA A 174 -3.87 0.32 -14.04
C ALA A 174 -4.24 -1.03 -14.68
N LYS A 175 -3.49 -1.47 -15.70
CA LYS A 175 -3.67 -2.78 -16.34
C LYS A 175 -3.52 -3.93 -15.35
N TRP A 176 -2.46 -3.95 -14.57
CA TRP A 176 -2.20 -5.04 -13.62
C TRP A 176 -3.11 -4.98 -12.39
N ASP A 177 -3.55 -3.79 -11.99
CA ASP A 177 -4.59 -3.63 -10.98
C ASP A 177 -5.93 -4.21 -11.46
N SER A 178 -6.31 -4.00 -12.73
CA SER A 178 -7.48 -4.63 -13.35
C SER A 178 -7.34 -6.14 -13.40
N GLU A 179 -6.18 -6.63 -13.83
CA GLU A 179 -5.91 -8.07 -13.91
C GLU A 179 -5.98 -8.74 -12.52
N TYR A 180 -5.55 -8.04 -11.47
CA TYR A 180 -5.74 -8.50 -10.10
C TYR A 180 -7.22 -8.69 -9.77
N VAL A 181 -8.08 -7.73 -10.11
CA VAL A 181 -9.52 -7.83 -9.81
C VAL A 181 -10.17 -8.99 -10.56
N LYS A 182 -9.75 -9.26 -11.81
CA LYS A 182 -10.22 -10.43 -12.58
C LYS A 182 -9.86 -11.74 -11.91
N ARG A 183 -8.63 -11.86 -11.40
CA ARG A 183 -8.10 -13.07 -10.77
C ARG A 183 -8.33 -13.16 -9.28
N LEU A 184 -9.09 -12.24 -8.70
CA LEU A 184 -9.35 -12.19 -7.25
C LEU A 184 -9.79 -13.55 -6.72
N GLY A 185 -9.02 -14.10 -5.77
CA GLY A 185 -9.26 -15.41 -5.17
C GLY A 185 -8.23 -15.74 -4.10
N PHE A 186 -8.56 -16.71 -3.25
CA PHE A 186 -7.73 -17.08 -2.08
C PHE A 186 -6.31 -17.49 -2.47
N PHE A 187 -6.17 -18.45 -3.39
CA PHE A 187 -4.85 -18.93 -3.81
C PHE A 187 -4.04 -17.87 -4.54
N PHE A 188 -4.72 -17.00 -5.28
CA PHE A 188 -4.04 -15.89 -5.95
C PHE A 188 -3.49 -14.87 -4.96
N ASP A 189 -4.26 -14.52 -3.92
CA ASP A 189 -3.81 -13.63 -2.85
C ASP A 189 -2.63 -14.24 -2.07
N ILE A 190 -2.64 -15.54 -1.77
CA ILE A 190 -1.50 -16.24 -1.15
C ILE A 190 -0.26 -16.15 -2.05
N GLY A 191 -0.41 -16.35 -3.35
CA GLY A 191 0.70 -16.22 -4.31
C GLY A 191 1.29 -14.82 -4.33
N VAL A 192 0.45 -13.79 -4.35
CA VAL A 192 0.88 -12.38 -4.27
C VAL A 192 1.60 -12.09 -2.95
N PHE A 193 1.07 -12.59 -1.83
CA PHE A 193 1.67 -12.44 -0.51
C PHE A 193 3.05 -13.10 -0.42
N GLY A 194 3.14 -14.37 -0.83
CA GLY A 194 4.40 -15.13 -0.82
C GLY A 194 5.48 -14.45 -1.66
N TYR A 195 5.13 -13.98 -2.87
CA TYR A 195 6.08 -13.25 -3.71
C TYR A 195 6.53 -11.93 -3.09
N THR A 196 5.61 -11.22 -2.41
CA THR A 196 5.95 -9.97 -1.69
C THR A 196 6.98 -10.22 -0.59
N ILE A 197 6.79 -11.29 0.20
CA ILE A 197 7.74 -11.69 1.23
C ILE A 197 9.11 -11.98 0.60
N LEU A 198 9.16 -12.78 -0.45
CA LEU A 198 10.41 -13.10 -1.14
C LEU A 198 11.10 -11.84 -1.67
N LYS A 199 10.34 -10.88 -2.19
CA LYS A 199 10.87 -9.61 -2.69
C LYS A 199 11.45 -8.73 -1.58
N VAL A 200 10.79 -8.64 -0.42
CA VAL A 200 11.28 -7.89 0.74
C VAL A 200 12.58 -8.52 1.26
N PHE A 201 12.62 -9.83 1.46
CA PHE A 201 13.83 -10.53 1.90
C PHE A 201 14.91 -10.58 0.81
N GLY A 202 14.57 -10.68 -0.47
CA GLY A 202 15.49 -10.63 -1.60
C GLY A 202 16.14 -9.25 -1.77
N ALA A 203 15.38 -8.18 -1.58
CA ALA A 203 15.92 -6.82 -1.60
C ALA A 203 16.89 -6.54 -0.45
N ALA A 204 16.73 -7.22 0.69
CA ALA A 204 17.68 -7.14 1.80
C ALA A 204 19.00 -7.90 1.55
N LYS A 205 19.00 -8.88 0.61
CA LYS A 205 20.19 -9.65 0.24
C LYS A 205 21.01 -9.08 -0.93
N GLY A 206 20.42 -8.19 -1.71
CA GLY A 206 21.00 -7.68 -2.97
C GLY A 206 21.56 -6.26 -2.90
N ARG A 207 21.92 -5.77 -1.69
CA ARG A 207 22.59 -4.47 -1.49
C ARG A 207 23.74 -4.59 -0.51
#